data_4b172ae081f54d9ed6843f02b89c8190
#
_entry.id   4b172ae081f54d9ed6843f02b89c8190
#
_cell.length_a   1.000
_cell.length_b   1.000
_cell.length_c   1.000
_cell.angle_alpha   90.00
_cell.angle_beta   90.00
_cell.angle_gamma   90.00
#
_symmetry.space_group_name_H-M   'P 1'
#
loop_
_entity.id
_entity.type
_entity.pdbx_description
1 polymer ?
#
loop_
_entity_poly.entity_id
_entity_poly.type
_entity_poly.pdbx_seq_one_letter_code
_entity_poly.pdbx_strand_id
1 'polypeptide(L)'
;MNIYNNFNEEGLGIRPLIREIFLIILFCFSFDIAAQDRETILDSEMEVSYFGGLTLKFAGIKGNLAGIIGGQGGLLINDVIYIGGSLGSTVTEIGSGYSSFRYGGLLLGAFVKPNEAIHYFADVGLYSAHMNSGGLPGFSSATDEKFSIIEPNIGVGVNLNETMKSTLGLSYKLVSAIDNTDISKKDVGGFSLNGAIIFGF
;
A
#
# COMPACT_ATOMS: atom_id res chain seq x y z
N MET A 1 -28.06 -34.48 -29.28
CA MET A 1 -27.56 -34.70 -27.95
C MET A 1 -26.78 -33.46 -27.56
N ASN A 2 -27.43 -32.56 -26.81
CA ASN A 2 -26.94 -31.19 -26.52
C ASN A 2 -25.93 -31.25 -25.38
N ILE A 3 -24.70 -30.76 -25.64
CA ILE A 3 -23.69 -30.45 -24.62
C ILE A 3 -23.41 -28.94 -24.71
N TYR A 4 -24.33 -28.13 -24.23
CA TYR A 4 -24.10 -26.72 -23.91
C TYR A 4 -24.67 -26.47 -22.52
N ASN A 5 -23.88 -25.79 -21.73
CA ASN A 5 -24.11 -25.17 -20.42
C ASN A 5 -23.37 -25.82 -19.27
N ASN A 6 -22.21 -25.28 -19.01
CA ASN A 6 -21.79 -24.94 -17.63
C ASN A 6 -20.58 -23.98 -17.71
N PHE A 7 -20.85 -22.73 -18.08
CA PHE A 7 -20.02 -21.62 -17.71
C PHE A 7 -20.60 -21.05 -16.41
N ASN A 8 -20.21 -21.61 -15.29
CA ASN A 8 -20.50 -21.02 -13.99
C ASN A 8 -19.54 -19.86 -13.73
N GLU A 9 -20.19 -18.72 -13.59
CA GLU A 9 -19.70 -17.40 -13.21
C GLU A 9 -19.08 -17.42 -11.79
N GLU A 10 -17.80 -17.72 -11.66
CA GLU A 10 -17.03 -17.46 -10.43
C GLU A 10 -16.19 -16.17 -10.52
N GLY A 11 -16.63 -15.20 -11.31
CA GLY A 11 -16.00 -13.88 -11.46
C GLY A 11 -16.47 -12.81 -10.48
N LEU A 12 -17.19 -13.15 -9.40
CA LEU A 12 -17.99 -12.15 -8.65
C LEU A 12 -17.47 -11.75 -7.25
N GLY A 13 -16.31 -12.22 -6.81
CA GLY A 13 -15.81 -11.90 -5.45
C GLY A 13 -15.23 -10.49 -5.26
N ILE A 14 -14.83 -9.81 -6.32
CA ILE A 14 -14.11 -8.51 -6.22
C ILE A 14 -15.06 -7.32 -6.30
N ARG A 15 -16.16 -7.42 -7.05
CA ARG A 15 -17.13 -6.32 -7.24
C ARG A 15 -17.79 -5.83 -5.95
N PRO A 16 -18.28 -6.68 -5.02
CA PRO A 16 -18.84 -6.19 -3.76
C PRO A 16 -17.76 -5.54 -2.88
N LEU A 17 -16.56 -6.08 -2.83
CA LEU A 17 -15.48 -5.55 -2.00
C LEU A 17 -15.01 -4.16 -2.46
N ILE A 18 -14.89 -3.95 -3.77
CA ILE A 18 -14.56 -2.63 -4.34
C ILE A 18 -15.66 -1.62 -4.02
N ARG A 19 -16.92 -2.03 -4.09
CA ARG A 19 -18.04 -1.17 -3.74
C ARG A 19 -18.02 -0.77 -2.27
N GLU A 20 -17.77 -1.70 -1.35
CA GLU A 20 -17.70 -1.43 0.09
C GLU A 20 -16.51 -0.53 0.43
N ILE A 21 -15.34 -0.76 -0.16
CA ILE A 21 -14.16 0.10 -0.01
C ILE A 21 -14.45 1.51 -0.54
N PHE A 22 -15.09 1.62 -1.72
CA PHE A 22 -15.47 2.90 -2.29
C PHE A 22 -16.49 3.65 -1.41
N LEU A 23 -17.45 2.95 -0.82
CA LEU A 23 -18.41 3.52 0.13
C LEU A 23 -17.72 3.98 1.43
N ILE A 24 -16.74 3.23 1.95
CA ILE A 24 -15.97 3.63 3.14
C ILE A 24 -15.14 4.88 2.82
N ILE A 25 -14.47 4.94 1.68
CA ILE A 25 -13.74 6.12 1.22
C ILE A 25 -14.69 7.31 1.08
N LEU A 26 -15.84 7.12 0.42
CA LEU A 26 -16.85 8.17 0.25
C LEU A 26 -17.41 8.65 1.59
N PHE A 27 -17.61 7.74 2.54
CA PHE A 27 -18.08 8.05 3.90
C PHE A 27 -17.03 8.82 4.70
N CYS A 28 -15.73 8.47 4.58
CA CYS A 28 -14.66 9.24 5.21
C CYS A 28 -14.57 10.68 4.67
N PHE A 29 -14.86 10.90 3.39
CA PHE A 29 -14.92 12.25 2.82
C PHE A 29 -16.18 13.02 3.15
N SER A 30 -17.21 12.37 3.72
CA SER A 30 -18.51 13.02 4.00
C SER A 30 -18.56 13.77 5.34
N PHE A 31 -17.58 13.58 6.23
CA PHE A 31 -17.63 14.14 7.58
C PHE A 31 -17.20 15.61 7.71
N ASP A 32 -16.56 16.20 6.68
CA ASP A 32 -16.10 17.60 6.73
C ASP A 32 -16.91 18.59 5.88
N ILE A 33 -18.11 18.22 5.39
CA ILE A 33 -18.96 19.12 4.56
C ILE A 33 -19.94 19.94 5.41
N ALA A 34 -19.76 20.08 6.70
CA ALA A 34 -20.54 20.97 7.53
C ALA A 34 -19.80 22.33 7.68
N ALA A 35 -20.08 23.23 6.71
CA ALA A 35 -20.07 24.67 6.85
C ALA A 35 -18.87 25.31 7.60
N GLN A 36 -17.77 25.52 6.91
CA GLN A 36 -16.89 26.65 7.17
C GLN A 36 -16.41 27.20 5.83
N ASP A 37 -16.12 28.51 5.78
CA ASP A 37 -15.68 29.24 4.60
C ASP A 37 -14.74 28.39 3.75
N ARG A 38 -15.12 28.16 2.50
CA ARG A 38 -14.36 27.33 1.57
C ARG A 38 -13.03 27.99 1.27
N GLU A 39 -12.03 27.75 2.09
CA GLU A 39 -10.65 27.82 1.61
C GLU A 39 -10.47 26.67 0.63
N THR A 40 -10.48 26.99 -0.65
CA THR A 40 -10.19 26.00 -1.69
C THR A 40 -8.70 25.71 -1.65
N ILE A 41 -8.32 24.43 -1.61
CA ILE A 41 -6.93 23.96 -1.68
C ILE A 41 -6.18 24.54 -2.92
N LEU A 42 -6.90 25.04 -3.89
CA LEU A 42 -6.39 25.61 -5.14
C LEU A 42 -6.38 27.14 -5.20
N ASP A 43 -6.77 27.86 -4.17
CA ASP A 43 -6.92 29.33 -4.17
C ASP A 43 -5.77 30.07 -3.46
N SER A 44 -4.88 29.33 -2.79
CA SER A 44 -3.59 29.83 -2.32
C SER A 44 -2.49 29.45 -3.33
N GLU A 45 -1.42 30.21 -3.40
CA GLU A 45 -0.23 29.85 -4.18
C GLU A 45 0.13 28.40 -3.84
N MET A 46 0.07 27.51 -4.87
CA MET A 46 0.30 26.07 -4.70
C MET A 46 1.73 25.86 -4.25
N GLU A 47 1.90 25.49 -2.99
CA GLU A 47 3.20 25.16 -2.44
C GLU A 47 3.50 23.67 -2.70
N VAL A 48 4.65 23.42 -3.32
CA VAL A 48 5.10 22.07 -3.64
C VAL A 48 6.45 21.85 -2.97
N SER A 49 6.48 20.86 -2.09
CA SER A 49 7.69 20.40 -1.44
C SER A 49 8.01 18.94 -1.83
N TYR A 50 9.18 18.46 -1.41
CA TYR A 50 9.64 17.09 -1.68
C TYR A 50 9.76 16.35 -0.35
N PHE A 51 9.38 15.08 -0.38
CA PHE A 51 9.60 14.21 0.77
C PHE A 51 10.33 12.93 0.37
N GLY A 52 11.04 12.36 1.33
CA GLY A 52 11.65 11.04 1.22
C GLY A 52 11.69 10.37 2.59
N GLY A 53 11.70 9.05 2.65
CA GLY A 53 11.70 8.39 3.93
C GLY A 53 12.00 6.90 3.87
N LEU A 54 12.28 6.34 5.03
CA LEU A 54 12.48 4.92 5.25
C LEU A 54 11.19 4.31 5.78
N THR A 55 10.86 3.11 5.31
CA THR A 55 9.66 2.37 5.72
C THR A 55 10.04 1.02 6.32
N LEU A 56 9.30 0.64 7.35
CA LEU A 56 9.32 -0.69 7.94
C LEU A 56 7.89 -1.23 7.93
N LYS A 57 7.71 -2.43 7.38
CA LYS A 57 6.39 -3.07 7.29
C LYS A 57 6.46 -4.49 7.83
N PHE A 58 5.46 -4.86 8.61
CA PHE A 58 5.23 -6.23 9.06
C PHE A 58 3.97 -6.77 8.40
N ALA A 59 4.11 -7.86 7.68
CA ALA A 59 3.04 -8.44 6.87
C ALA A 59 2.98 -9.95 6.99
N GLY A 60 1.78 -10.51 6.97
CA GLY A 60 1.60 -11.95 6.80
C GLY A 60 1.91 -12.34 5.35
N ILE A 61 2.83 -13.27 5.15
CA ILE A 61 3.13 -13.86 3.84
C ILE A 61 3.26 -15.36 4.02
N LYS A 62 2.45 -16.15 3.29
CA LYS A 62 2.42 -17.63 3.40
C LYS A 62 2.30 -18.13 4.85
N GLY A 63 1.46 -17.47 5.65
CA GLY A 63 1.26 -17.85 7.06
C GLY A 63 2.38 -17.45 8.02
N ASN A 64 3.46 -16.84 7.55
CA ASN A 64 4.58 -16.34 8.35
C ASN A 64 4.55 -14.82 8.45
N LEU A 65 5.03 -14.29 9.56
CA LEU A 65 5.24 -12.85 9.71
C LEU A 65 6.54 -12.43 9.01
N ALA A 66 6.42 -11.65 7.96
CA ALA A 66 7.55 -11.11 7.20
C ALA A 66 7.83 -9.65 7.58
N GLY A 67 9.09 -9.34 7.85
CA GLY A 67 9.61 -7.98 7.97
C GLY A 67 10.07 -7.47 6.61
N ILE A 68 9.63 -6.27 6.24
CA ILE A 68 9.94 -5.63 4.98
C ILE A 68 10.54 -4.26 5.28
N ILE A 69 11.72 -3.99 4.74
CA ILE A 69 12.34 -2.66 4.78
C ILE A 69 12.24 -2.04 3.40
N GLY A 70 11.97 -0.75 3.37
CA GLY A 70 11.79 -0.04 2.13
C GLY A 70 12.07 1.45 2.23
N GLY A 71 11.70 2.14 1.16
CA GLY A 71 11.75 3.58 1.06
C GLY A 71 10.55 4.12 0.30
N GLN A 72 10.25 5.37 0.55
CA GLN A 72 9.22 6.11 -0.17
C GLN A 72 9.68 7.54 -0.41
N GLY A 73 9.12 8.19 -1.42
CA GLY A 73 9.41 9.59 -1.70
C GLY A 73 8.57 10.13 -2.84
N GLY A 74 8.48 11.46 -2.91
CA GLY A 74 7.65 12.10 -3.92
C GLY A 74 7.48 13.60 -3.68
N LEU A 75 6.36 14.10 -4.16
CA LEU A 75 5.92 15.49 -4.03
C LEU A 75 4.82 15.58 -2.99
N LEU A 76 4.85 16.65 -2.22
CA LEU A 76 3.83 17.03 -1.26
C LEU A 76 3.26 18.40 -1.69
N ILE A 77 1.96 18.49 -1.80
CA ILE A 77 1.23 19.66 -2.28
C ILE A 77 0.47 20.25 -1.11
N ASN A 78 0.76 21.51 -0.78
CA ASN A 78 0.14 22.26 0.33
C ASN A 78 0.20 21.52 1.67
N ASP A 79 1.25 20.74 1.91
CA ASP A 79 1.43 19.87 3.07
C ASP A 79 0.34 18.80 3.29
N VAL A 80 -0.63 18.70 2.38
CA VAL A 80 -1.82 17.86 2.51
C VAL A 80 -1.75 16.66 1.59
N ILE A 81 -1.62 16.86 0.29
CA ILE A 81 -1.69 15.77 -0.70
C ILE A 81 -0.28 15.36 -1.11
N TYR A 82 -0.01 14.06 -1.08
CA TYR A 82 1.26 13.56 -1.59
C TYR A 82 1.07 12.54 -2.72
N ILE A 83 1.98 12.62 -3.68
CA ILE A 83 2.09 11.68 -4.79
C ILE A 83 3.55 11.29 -4.96
N GLY A 84 3.81 10.00 -5.07
CA GLY A 84 5.18 9.55 -5.17
C GLY A 84 5.30 8.07 -5.48
N GLY A 85 6.41 7.49 -5.06
CA GLY A 85 6.70 6.08 -5.18
C GLY A 85 7.10 5.46 -3.85
N SER A 86 6.88 4.17 -3.73
CA SER A 86 7.38 3.36 -2.62
C SER A 86 7.91 2.03 -3.14
N LEU A 87 8.94 1.53 -2.49
CA LEU A 87 9.54 0.24 -2.77
C LEU A 87 9.94 -0.46 -1.48
N GLY A 88 10.00 -1.78 -1.50
CA GLY A 88 10.39 -2.54 -0.33
C GLY A 88 10.84 -3.96 -0.67
N SER A 89 11.59 -4.55 0.24
CA SER A 89 12.07 -5.93 0.16
C SER A 89 12.04 -6.58 1.54
N THR A 90 11.69 -7.85 1.59
CA THR A 90 11.77 -8.64 2.83
C THR A 90 13.21 -8.78 3.29
N VAL A 91 13.37 -8.67 4.61
CA VAL A 91 14.64 -8.93 5.32
C VAL A 91 14.58 -10.20 6.16
N THR A 92 13.42 -10.86 6.20
CA THR A 92 13.19 -12.13 6.87
C THR A 92 12.91 -13.23 5.83
N GLU A 93 13.21 -14.47 6.17
CA GLU A 93 12.83 -15.63 5.35
C GLU A 93 11.31 -15.80 5.30
N ILE A 94 10.77 -16.10 4.11
CA ILE A 94 9.34 -16.23 3.85
C ILE A 94 8.96 -17.71 3.79
N GLY A 95 9.19 -18.47 4.85
CA GLY A 95 8.81 -19.89 4.89
C GLY A 95 9.51 -20.77 3.87
N SER A 96 9.19 -22.08 3.85
CA SER A 96 9.84 -23.06 2.99
C SER A 96 9.57 -22.79 1.50
N GLY A 97 10.65 -22.56 0.74
CA GLY A 97 10.63 -22.47 -0.72
C GLY A 97 10.65 -21.08 -1.34
N TYR A 98 10.52 -20.00 -0.55
CA TYR A 98 10.63 -18.62 -1.05
C TYR A 98 11.68 -17.81 -0.30
N SER A 99 12.59 -17.19 -1.04
CA SER A 99 13.73 -16.47 -0.47
C SER A 99 13.49 -14.98 -0.30
N SER A 100 12.67 -14.37 -1.15
CA SER A 100 12.43 -12.92 -1.10
C SER A 100 11.11 -12.50 -1.72
N PHE A 101 10.52 -11.46 -1.14
CA PHE A 101 9.42 -10.70 -1.68
C PHE A 101 9.88 -9.25 -1.85
N ARG A 102 9.62 -8.67 -3.02
CA ARG A 102 9.93 -7.28 -3.35
C ARG A 102 8.73 -6.64 -3.99
N TYR A 103 8.54 -5.36 -3.74
CA TYR A 103 7.52 -4.57 -4.41
C TYR A 103 8.04 -3.17 -4.73
N GLY A 104 7.40 -2.54 -5.71
CA GLY A 104 7.64 -1.13 -6.04
C GLY A 104 6.51 -0.59 -6.88
N GLY A 105 6.22 0.71 -6.73
CA GLY A 105 5.15 1.33 -7.47
C GLY A 105 4.76 2.71 -6.96
N LEU A 106 3.56 3.13 -7.32
CA LEU A 106 3.02 4.45 -7.02
C LEU A 106 2.40 4.50 -5.63
N LEU A 107 2.50 5.66 -4.99
CA LEU A 107 1.90 5.99 -3.71
C LEU A 107 1.13 7.30 -3.86
N LEU A 108 -0.13 7.31 -3.47
CA LEU A 108 -0.99 8.50 -3.46
C LEU A 108 -1.69 8.58 -2.11
N GLY A 109 -1.62 9.73 -1.45
CA GLY A 109 -2.24 9.89 -0.15
C GLY A 109 -2.46 11.33 0.27
N ALA A 110 -3.00 11.47 1.48
CA ALA A 110 -3.25 12.76 2.09
C ALA A 110 -3.02 12.69 3.61
N PHE A 111 -2.52 13.82 4.15
CA PHE A 111 -2.51 14.10 5.56
C PHE A 111 -3.75 14.90 5.96
N VAL A 112 -4.31 14.60 7.10
CA VAL A 112 -5.40 15.34 7.72
C VAL A 112 -4.82 16.07 8.92
N LYS A 113 -4.94 17.39 8.95
CA LYS A 113 -4.37 18.28 9.96
C LYS A 113 -2.84 18.16 10.06
N PRO A 114 -2.11 18.33 8.95
CA PRO A 114 -0.67 18.08 8.86
C PRO A 114 0.18 18.93 9.80
N ASN A 115 -0.34 20.08 10.23
CA ASN A 115 0.35 21.04 11.10
C ASN A 115 0.15 20.74 12.60
N GLU A 116 -0.74 19.82 12.97
CA GLU A 116 -0.86 19.38 14.35
C GLU A 116 0.29 18.42 14.70
N ALA A 117 0.72 18.43 15.97
CA ALA A 117 1.78 17.55 16.46
C ALA A 117 1.44 16.06 16.20
N ILE A 118 0.16 15.71 16.33
CA ILE A 118 -0.39 14.41 15.97
C ILE A 118 -1.42 14.64 14.87
N HIS A 119 -1.23 13.97 13.75
CA HIS A 119 -2.10 14.08 12.59
C HIS A 119 -2.47 12.70 12.06
N TYR A 120 -3.45 12.62 11.17
CA TYR A 120 -3.87 11.38 10.53
C TYR A 120 -3.43 11.36 9.07
N PHE A 121 -3.34 10.18 8.50
CA PHE A 121 -3.10 10.04 7.07
C PHE A 121 -3.88 8.88 6.50
N ALA A 122 -4.15 8.98 5.21
CA ALA A 122 -4.68 7.88 4.40
C ALA A 122 -3.96 7.86 3.07
N ASP A 123 -3.61 6.68 2.60
CA ASP A 123 -2.98 6.51 1.29
C ASP A 123 -3.42 5.22 0.60
N VAL A 124 -3.09 5.14 -0.67
CA VAL A 124 -3.21 3.94 -1.48
C VAL A 124 -1.92 3.71 -2.27
N GLY A 125 -1.36 2.53 -2.11
CA GLY A 125 -0.24 2.05 -2.91
C GLY A 125 -0.72 1.19 -4.09
N LEU A 126 -0.15 1.42 -5.27
CA LEU A 126 -0.34 0.61 -6.47
C LEU A 126 1.01 0.02 -6.83
N TYR A 127 1.21 -1.26 -6.51
CA TYR A 127 2.52 -1.89 -6.60
C TYR A 127 2.55 -3.05 -7.58
N SER A 128 3.69 -3.19 -8.26
CA SER A 128 4.13 -4.44 -8.87
C SER A 128 5.01 -5.18 -7.88
N ALA A 129 4.72 -6.43 -7.64
CA ALA A 129 5.43 -7.26 -6.67
C ALA A 129 6.03 -8.49 -7.34
N HIS A 130 7.16 -8.91 -6.82
CA HIS A 130 7.91 -10.08 -7.26
C HIS A 130 8.21 -10.98 -6.06
N MET A 131 8.00 -12.27 -6.25
CA MET A 131 8.36 -13.28 -5.26
C MET A 131 9.24 -14.34 -5.91
N ASN A 132 10.45 -14.52 -5.37
CA ASN A 132 11.39 -15.51 -5.87
C ASN A 132 11.36 -16.75 -5.00
N SER A 133 11.22 -17.93 -5.62
CA SER A 133 11.48 -19.20 -4.96
C SER A 133 12.99 -19.45 -4.95
N GLY A 134 13.56 -19.65 -3.75
CA GLY A 134 14.98 -19.91 -3.59
C GLY A 134 15.39 -21.28 -4.13
N GLY A 135 16.06 -21.28 -5.29
CA GLY A 135 16.97 -22.36 -5.66
C GLY A 135 18.33 -22.07 -5.06
N LEU A 136 19.08 -23.09 -4.70
CA LEU A 136 20.50 -22.97 -4.37
C LEU A 136 21.22 -22.27 -5.53
N PRO A 137 22.17 -21.33 -5.28
CA PRO A 137 22.92 -20.68 -6.33
C PRO A 137 23.58 -21.73 -7.23
N GLY A 138 23.10 -21.86 -8.48
CA GLY A 138 23.64 -22.76 -9.49
C GLY A 138 22.81 -23.97 -9.88
N PHE A 139 21.70 -24.28 -9.20
CA PHE A 139 20.95 -25.51 -9.43
C PHE A 139 19.43 -25.37 -9.26
N SER A 140 18.75 -24.48 -9.89
CA SER A 140 17.35 -24.64 -10.32
C SER A 140 16.78 -23.33 -10.86
N SER A 141 15.81 -23.46 -11.76
CA SER A 141 15.04 -22.35 -12.30
C SER A 141 14.34 -21.64 -11.14
N ALA A 142 14.84 -20.46 -10.76
CA ALA A 142 14.13 -19.60 -9.85
C ALA A 142 12.81 -19.20 -10.53
N THR A 143 11.69 -19.62 -9.98
CA THR A 143 10.39 -19.16 -10.47
C THR A 143 10.20 -17.74 -9.94
N ASP A 144 10.20 -16.77 -10.84
CA ASP A 144 9.92 -15.36 -10.54
C ASP A 144 8.42 -15.12 -10.73
N GLU A 145 7.71 -15.01 -9.62
CA GLU A 145 6.28 -14.77 -9.60
C GLU A 145 5.99 -13.28 -9.58
N LYS A 146 5.25 -12.80 -10.58
CA LYS A 146 4.86 -11.39 -10.71
C LYS A 146 3.38 -11.22 -10.45
N PHE A 147 3.02 -10.19 -9.67
CA PHE A 147 1.64 -9.85 -9.41
C PHE A 147 1.49 -8.39 -9.02
N SER A 148 0.26 -7.89 -9.06
CA SER A 148 -0.06 -6.52 -8.68
C SER A 148 -0.72 -6.47 -7.32
N ILE A 149 -0.44 -5.42 -6.56
CA ILE A 149 -1.01 -5.17 -5.25
C ILE A 149 -1.65 -3.78 -5.24
N ILE A 150 -2.88 -3.69 -4.74
CA ILE A 150 -3.50 -2.44 -4.32
C ILE A 150 -3.52 -2.47 -2.80
N GLU A 151 -2.93 -1.47 -2.16
CA GLU A 151 -2.77 -1.46 -0.72
C GLU A 151 -3.28 -0.14 -0.13
N PRO A 152 -4.57 -0.03 0.26
CA PRO A 152 -5.06 1.04 1.09
C PRO A 152 -4.41 0.98 2.48
N ASN A 153 -4.09 2.15 3.03
CA ASN A 153 -3.43 2.33 4.31
C ASN A 153 -4.02 3.53 5.03
N ILE A 154 -4.21 3.42 6.32
CA ILE A 154 -4.63 4.51 7.20
C ILE A 154 -3.76 4.51 8.46
N GLY A 155 -3.53 5.68 9.01
CA GLY A 155 -2.70 5.73 10.22
C GLY A 155 -2.62 7.09 10.87
N VAL A 156 -1.68 7.15 11.81
CA VAL A 156 -1.38 8.33 12.61
C VAL A 156 0.06 8.75 12.35
N GLY A 157 0.28 10.04 12.20
CA GLY A 157 1.59 10.65 12.11
C GLY A 157 1.89 11.54 13.31
N VAL A 158 3.16 11.68 13.61
CA VAL A 158 3.68 12.58 14.63
C VAL A 158 4.76 13.45 14.00
N ASN A 159 4.59 14.76 14.07
CA ASN A 159 5.62 15.72 13.69
C ASN A 159 6.71 15.74 14.75
N LEU A 160 7.90 15.23 14.43
CA LEU A 160 9.04 15.20 15.34
C LEU A 160 9.76 16.54 15.38
N ASN A 161 9.83 17.21 14.24
CA ASN A 161 10.27 18.59 14.05
C ASN A 161 9.71 19.13 12.72
N GLU A 162 10.13 20.32 12.30
CA GLU A 162 9.66 20.99 11.07
C GLU A 162 9.95 20.20 9.78
N THR A 163 10.94 19.32 9.78
CA THR A 163 11.39 18.59 8.58
C THR A 163 11.30 17.08 8.71
N MET A 164 10.81 16.57 9.85
CA MET A 164 10.78 15.12 10.11
C MET A 164 9.46 14.69 10.74
N LYS A 165 8.82 13.70 10.15
CA LYS A 165 7.59 13.06 10.65
C LYS A 165 7.84 11.57 10.85
N SER A 166 7.18 10.99 11.86
CA SER A 166 7.08 9.54 12.03
C SER A 166 5.64 9.12 11.84
N THR A 167 5.40 8.02 11.16
CA THR A 167 4.05 7.51 10.90
C THR A 167 3.92 6.06 11.34
N LEU A 168 2.70 5.70 11.78
CA LEU A 168 2.29 4.33 12.08
C LEU A 168 0.93 4.09 11.44
N GLY A 169 0.82 3.08 10.60
CA GLY A 169 -0.39 2.79 9.83
C GLY A 169 -0.73 1.31 9.78
N LEU A 170 -1.99 1.06 9.47
CA LEU A 170 -2.53 -0.26 9.18
C LEU A 170 -2.99 -0.28 7.72
N SER A 171 -2.49 -1.23 6.96
CA SER A 171 -2.87 -1.41 5.56
C SER A 171 -3.44 -2.79 5.29
N TYR A 172 -4.11 -2.91 4.15
CA TYR A 172 -4.64 -4.17 3.66
C TYR A 172 -4.23 -4.40 2.21
N LYS A 173 -3.50 -5.50 1.95
CA LYS A 173 -3.03 -5.86 0.61
C LYS A 173 -4.10 -6.62 -0.16
N LEU A 174 -4.58 -6.03 -1.25
CA LEU A 174 -5.43 -6.63 -2.26
C LEU A 174 -4.56 -7.09 -3.41
N VAL A 175 -4.44 -8.40 -3.59
CA VAL A 175 -3.59 -9.00 -4.63
C VAL A 175 -4.43 -9.34 -5.85
N SER A 176 -4.02 -8.87 -7.03
CA SER A 176 -4.65 -9.17 -8.31
C SER A 176 -3.69 -9.92 -9.23
N ALA A 177 -4.27 -10.76 -10.11
CA ALA A 177 -3.55 -11.47 -11.18
C ALA A 177 -2.25 -12.16 -10.70
N ILE A 178 -2.42 -13.33 -10.08
CA ILE A 178 -1.31 -14.29 -9.89
C ILE A 178 -1.43 -15.29 -11.03
N ASP A 179 -0.43 -15.31 -11.91
CA ASP A 179 -0.43 -16.18 -13.10
C ASP A 179 -0.06 -17.63 -12.79
N ASN A 180 0.27 -17.95 -11.54
CA ASN A 180 0.77 -19.27 -11.16
C ASN A 180 -0.11 -19.98 -10.12
N THR A 181 -0.11 -21.31 -10.19
CA THR A 181 -0.95 -22.20 -9.34
C THR A 181 -0.41 -22.41 -7.93
N ASP A 182 0.86 -22.06 -7.66
CA ASP A 182 1.53 -22.39 -6.40
C ASP A 182 1.38 -21.28 -5.33
N ILE A 183 0.93 -20.08 -5.71
CA ILE A 183 0.68 -18.96 -4.81
C ILE A 183 -0.78 -18.54 -4.86
N SER A 184 -1.46 -18.65 -3.74
CA SER A 184 -2.82 -18.13 -3.58
C SER A 184 -2.80 -16.64 -3.25
N LYS A 185 -3.83 -15.91 -3.68
CA LYS A 185 -4.04 -14.50 -3.27
C LYS A 185 -4.06 -14.33 -1.75
N LYS A 186 -4.48 -15.36 -1.01
CA LYS A 186 -4.51 -15.37 0.45
C LYS A 186 -3.12 -15.49 1.07
N ASP A 187 -2.15 -16.03 0.33
CA ASP A 187 -0.79 -16.24 0.85
C ASP A 187 0.00 -14.92 0.94
N VAL A 188 -0.39 -13.91 0.16
CA VAL A 188 0.31 -12.61 0.11
C VAL A 188 -0.59 -11.45 0.54
N GLY A 189 -1.90 -11.58 0.32
CA GLY A 189 -2.91 -10.61 0.72
C GLY A 189 -3.13 -10.60 2.23
N GLY A 190 -3.71 -9.51 2.74
CA GLY A 190 -4.07 -9.38 4.14
C GLY A 190 -3.51 -8.11 4.79
N PHE A 191 -3.70 -8.04 6.10
CA PHE A 191 -3.28 -6.88 6.89
C PHE A 191 -1.76 -6.77 7.01
N SER A 192 -1.29 -5.51 7.09
CA SER A 192 0.10 -5.17 7.37
C SER A 192 0.15 -3.98 8.32
N LEU A 193 1.11 -4.01 9.23
CA LEU A 193 1.45 -2.87 10.09
C LEU A 193 2.64 -2.13 9.45
N ASN A 194 2.51 -0.84 9.27
CA ASN A 194 3.50 -0.01 8.59
C ASN A 194 4.02 1.08 9.52
N GLY A 195 5.31 1.30 9.54
CA GLY A 195 5.95 2.45 10.16
C GLY A 195 6.84 3.16 9.15
N ALA A 196 6.94 4.49 9.24
CA ALA A 196 7.89 5.25 8.43
C ALA A 196 8.50 6.40 9.21
N ILE A 197 9.71 6.79 8.81
CA ILE A 197 10.32 8.07 9.15
C ILE A 197 10.49 8.82 7.84
N ILE A 198 9.89 10.01 7.77
CA ILE A 198 9.76 10.80 6.54
C ILE A 198 10.45 12.13 6.78
N PHE A 199 11.23 12.58 5.79
CA PHE A 199 12.02 13.80 5.81
C PHE A 199 11.63 14.69 4.62
N GLY A 200 11.76 16.00 4.79
CA GLY A 200 11.37 16.99 3.81
C GLY A 200 9.90 17.42 4.03
N PHE A 201 9.64 18.68 4.04
CA PHE A 201 8.30 19.29 4.08
C PHE A 201 8.46 20.78 3.82
#